data_9fcb39b9ae9cfa1120108ad0cf8c252d
#
_entry.id   9fcb39b9ae9cfa1120108ad0cf8c252d
#
_cell.length_a   1.000
_cell.length_b   1.000
_cell.length_c   1.000
_cell.angle_alpha   90.00
_cell.angle_beta   90.00
_cell.angle_gamma   90.00
#
_symmetry.space_group_name_H-M   'P 1'
#
loop_
_entity.id
_entity.type
_entity.pdbx_description
1 polymer ?
#
loop_
_entity_poly.entity_id
_entity_poly.type
_entity_poly.pdbx_seq_one_letter_code
_entity_poly.pdbx_strand_id
1 'polypeptide(L)'
;MSHVNLKKITSTNWREALNLSVNIEQQKFVSEVTPTVAIALAKAYIKPDDRMIEPFGIYHNEKIVGFFKLHYEPDCQKDFWLFHFFIDKRYQRKGFGGAAMKVLINHIKTIHPSCHRIRLTVHPENDSGQKFYSNLGFTDDEILTYGEQTYSLYL
;
A
#
# COMPACT_ATOMS: atom_id res chain seq x y z
N MET A 1 15.57 15.82 0.14
CA MET A 1 14.32 15.41 0.80
C MET A 1 13.29 14.99 -0.25
N SER A 2 12.69 13.83 -0.05
CA SER A 2 11.67 13.32 -0.98
C SER A 2 10.30 13.84 -0.55
N HIS A 3 9.72 14.70 -1.35
CA HIS A 3 8.36 15.16 -1.15
C HIS A 3 7.41 14.33 -1.99
N VAL A 4 6.47 13.68 -1.34
CA VAL A 4 5.44 12.90 -2.04
C VAL A 4 4.06 13.37 -1.62
N ASN A 5 3.09 13.15 -2.50
CA ASN A 5 1.68 13.33 -2.19
C ASN A 5 0.89 12.15 -2.73
N LEU A 6 -0.29 11.98 -2.20
CA LEU A 6 -1.17 10.87 -2.55
C LEU A 6 -2.35 11.41 -3.36
N LYS A 7 -2.68 10.68 -4.43
CA LYS A 7 -3.88 10.99 -5.23
C LYS A 7 -4.66 9.71 -5.46
N LYS A 8 -5.97 9.76 -5.29
CA LYS A 8 -6.82 8.63 -5.64
C LYS A 8 -6.70 8.31 -7.12
N ILE A 9 -6.81 7.04 -7.46
CA ILE A 9 -6.85 6.64 -8.87
C ILE A 9 -8.24 6.96 -9.41
N THR A 10 -8.28 7.72 -10.49
CA THR A 10 -9.51 8.23 -11.11
C THR A 10 -9.44 8.10 -12.63
N SER A 11 -10.44 8.65 -13.32
CA SER A 11 -10.48 8.70 -14.78
C SER A 11 -9.31 9.47 -15.39
N THR A 12 -8.63 10.30 -14.61
CA THR A 12 -7.54 11.15 -15.14
C THR A 12 -6.16 10.51 -15.04
N ASN A 13 -5.96 9.52 -14.17
CA ASN A 13 -4.61 8.95 -13.92
C ASN A 13 -4.53 7.42 -13.96
N TRP A 14 -5.64 6.71 -14.19
CA TRP A 14 -5.63 5.25 -14.14
C TRP A 14 -4.70 4.60 -15.17
N ARG A 15 -4.54 5.21 -16.34
CA ARG A 15 -3.66 4.67 -17.39
C ARG A 15 -2.20 4.72 -16.99
N GLU A 16 -1.77 5.83 -16.39
CA GLU A 16 -0.40 5.95 -15.86
C GLU A 16 -0.16 4.92 -14.76
N ALA A 17 -1.15 4.74 -13.89
CA ALA A 17 -1.05 3.77 -12.79
C ALA A 17 -0.87 2.33 -13.30
N LEU A 18 -1.49 1.96 -14.42
CA LEU A 18 -1.35 0.62 -14.98
C LEU A 18 0.07 0.28 -15.43
N ASN A 19 0.90 1.29 -15.69
CA ASN A 19 2.28 1.08 -16.13
C ASN A 19 3.27 0.90 -14.97
N LEU A 20 2.80 1.04 -13.73
CA LEU A 20 3.65 0.84 -12.56
C LEU A 20 3.94 -0.65 -12.36
N SER A 21 5.19 -0.97 -12.07
CA SER A 21 5.60 -2.35 -11.81
C SER A 21 6.88 -2.39 -10.98
N VAL A 22 7.12 -3.53 -10.37
CA VAL A 22 8.39 -3.81 -9.68
C VAL A 22 9.27 -4.69 -10.56
N ASN A 23 10.52 -4.90 -10.15
CA ASN A 23 11.38 -5.86 -10.82
C ASN A 23 10.79 -7.27 -10.70
N ILE A 24 11.11 -8.14 -11.65
CA ILE A 24 10.51 -9.46 -11.73
C ILE A 24 10.73 -10.29 -10.46
N GLU A 25 11.89 -10.16 -9.84
CA GLU A 25 12.20 -10.87 -8.59
C GLU A 25 11.41 -10.35 -7.39
N GLN A 26 10.83 -9.15 -7.48
CA GLN A 26 10.01 -8.55 -6.42
C GLN A 26 8.50 -8.80 -6.63
N GLN A 27 8.10 -9.29 -7.79
CA GLN A 27 6.69 -9.40 -8.15
C GLN A 27 5.90 -10.26 -7.15
N LYS A 28 6.45 -11.37 -6.70
CA LYS A 28 5.80 -12.26 -5.73
C LYS A 28 5.57 -11.59 -4.37
N PHE A 29 6.32 -10.52 -4.05
CA PHE A 29 6.16 -9.78 -2.79
C PHE A 29 5.00 -8.78 -2.84
N VAL A 30 4.57 -8.40 -4.02
CA VAL A 30 3.54 -7.38 -4.22
C VAL A 30 2.20 -8.01 -4.57
N SER A 31 2.19 -8.95 -5.51
CA SER A 31 0.97 -9.58 -5.97
C SER A 31 1.29 -10.89 -6.68
N GLU A 32 0.40 -11.88 -6.54
CA GLU A 32 0.51 -13.15 -7.26
C GLU A 32 0.26 -13.00 -8.75
N VAL A 33 -0.45 -11.94 -9.16
CA VAL A 33 -0.84 -11.72 -10.56
C VAL A 33 -0.44 -10.32 -11.02
N THR A 34 -0.23 -10.19 -12.33
CA THR A 34 0.13 -8.93 -12.99
C THR A 34 -0.88 -8.61 -14.09
N PRO A 35 -1.09 -7.32 -14.40
CA PRO A 35 -0.55 -6.13 -13.72
C PRO A 35 -1.20 -5.92 -12.35
N THR A 36 -0.39 -5.65 -11.34
CA THR A 36 -0.86 -5.48 -9.96
C THR A 36 -1.95 -4.41 -9.85
N VAL A 37 -1.75 -3.26 -10.49
CA VAL A 37 -2.70 -2.15 -10.43
C VAL A 37 -4.05 -2.54 -11.06
N ALA A 38 -4.05 -3.26 -12.17
CA ALA A 38 -5.29 -3.69 -12.83
C ALA A 38 -6.13 -4.58 -11.90
N ILE A 39 -5.50 -5.52 -11.22
CA ILE A 39 -6.18 -6.41 -10.26
C ILE A 39 -6.71 -5.59 -9.08
N ALA A 40 -5.92 -4.64 -8.56
CA ALA A 40 -6.35 -3.77 -7.47
C ALA A 40 -7.58 -2.94 -7.84
N LEU A 41 -7.61 -2.38 -9.05
CA LEU A 41 -8.75 -1.59 -9.55
C LEU A 41 -9.99 -2.47 -9.74
N ALA A 42 -9.82 -3.67 -10.28
CA ALA A 42 -10.92 -4.61 -10.44
C ALA A 42 -11.55 -4.96 -9.08
N LYS A 43 -10.73 -5.25 -8.07
CA LYS A 43 -11.20 -5.55 -6.72
C LYS A 43 -11.87 -4.34 -6.05
N ALA A 44 -11.40 -3.13 -6.32
CA ALA A 44 -12.01 -1.92 -5.79
C ALA A 44 -13.43 -1.73 -6.32
N TYR A 45 -13.69 -2.13 -7.56
CA TYR A 45 -15.01 -2.08 -8.16
C TYR A 45 -15.91 -3.23 -7.67
N ILE A 46 -15.38 -4.46 -7.66
CA ILE A 46 -16.15 -5.67 -7.33
C ILE A 46 -16.42 -5.78 -5.83
N LYS A 47 -15.48 -5.36 -4.99
CA LYS A 47 -15.54 -5.43 -3.52
C LYS A 47 -15.86 -6.86 -3.05
N PRO A 48 -15.02 -7.85 -3.34
CA PRO A 48 -15.34 -9.25 -3.07
C PRO A 48 -15.59 -9.57 -1.59
N ASP A 49 -15.03 -8.77 -0.67
CA ASP A 49 -15.18 -8.96 0.78
C ASP A 49 -16.08 -7.89 1.41
N ASP A 50 -16.88 -7.17 0.62
CA ASP A 50 -17.75 -6.08 1.06
C ASP A 50 -17.03 -4.94 1.78
N ARG A 51 -15.70 -4.85 1.65
CA ARG A 51 -14.90 -3.78 2.24
C ARG A 51 -14.85 -2.58 1.29
N MET A 52 -14.64 -1.42 1.90
CA MET A 52 -14.23 -0.25 1.13
C MET A 52 -12.79 -0.47 0.67
N ILE A 53 -12.54 -0.26 -0.61
CA ILE A 53 -11.21 -0.40 -1.20
C ILE A 53 -10.89 0.89 -1.93
N GLU A 54 -9.83 1.57 -1.48
CA GLU A 54 -9.41 2.84 -2.06
C GLU A 54 -8.01 2.72 -2.66
N PRO A 55 -7.90 2.70 -3.99
CA PRO A 55 -6.59 2.71 -4.67
C PRO A 55 -6.01 4.12 -4.72
N PHE A 56 -4.71 4.25 -4.42
CA PHE A 56 -3.98 5.51 -4.45
C PHE A 56 -2.71 5.40 -5.28
N GLY A 57 -2.40 6.47 -6.00
CA GLY A 57 -1.08 6.68 -6.56
C GLY A 57 -0.21 7.50 -5.61
N ILE A 58 1.06 7.17 -5.58
CA ILE A 58 2.10 7.92 -4.88
C ILE A 58 2.76 8.81 -5.92
N TYR A 59 2.79 10.11 -5.66
CA TYR A 59 3.29 11.10 -6.63
C TYR A 59 4.49 11.86 -6.10
N HIS A 60 5.42 12.13 -7.00
CA HIS A 60 6.54 13.04 -6.77
C HIS A 60 6.64 13.99 -7.98
N ASN A 61 6.55 15.30 -7.75
CA ASN A 61 6.58 16.31 -8.81
C ASN A 61 5.64 15.97 -9.97
N GLU A 62 4.40 15.65 -9.66
CA GLU A 62 3.34 15.31 -10.61
C GLU A 62 3.55 14.02 -11.40
N LYS A 63 4.60 13.26 -11.07
CA LYS A 63 4.82 11.93 -11.65
C LYS A 63 4.37 10.87 -10.68
N ILE A 64 3.64 9.89 -11.18
CA ILE A 64 3.27 8.73 -10.37
C ILE A 64 4.49 7.82 -10.22
N VAL A 65 4.89 7.56 -8.98
CA VAL A 65 6.09 6.77 -8.67
C VAL A 65 5.78 5.47 -7.92
N GLY A 66 4.55 5.31 -7.46
CA GLY A 66 4.16 4.12 -6.71
C GLY A 66 2.67 4.01 -6.55
N PHE A 67 2.25 2.99 -5.81
CA PHE A 67 0.85 2.61 -5.69
C PHE A 67 0.61 1.92 -4.36
N PHE A 68 -0.61 2.01 -3.86
CA PHE A 68 -1.13 1.17 -2.78
C PHE A 68 -2.65 1.21 -2.80
N LYS A 69 -3.28 0.31 -2.05
CA LYS A 69 -4.71 0.39 -1.78
C LYS A 69 -4.99 0.18 -0.30
N LEU A 70 -6.01 0.87 0.18
CA LEU A 70 -6.49 0.75 1.56
C LEU A 70 -7.79 -0.04 1.57
N HIS A 71 -7.92 -0.95 2.51
CA HIS A 71 -9.14 -1.70 2.77
C HIS A 71 -9.64 -1.39 4.17
N TYR A 72 -10.93 -1.13 4.32
CA TYR A 72 -11.54 -0.95 5.63
C TYR A 72 -13.03 -1.29 5.58
N GLU A 73 -13.59 -1.63 6.74
CA GLU A 73 -15.02 -1.89 6.86
C GLU A 73 -15.78 -0.56 6.79
N PRO A 74 -16.89 -0.46 6.02
CA PRO A 74 -17.65 0.78 5.91
C PRO A 74 -18.26 1.22 7.24
N ASP A 75 -18.63 0.27 8.10
CA ASP A 75 -19.32 0.55 9.36
C ASP A 75 -18.37 0.63 10.57
N CYS A 76 -17.13 0.22 10.42
CA CYS A 76 -16.16 0.20 11.52
C CYS A 76 -14.77 0.51 10.99
N GLN A 77 -14.38 1.80 11.07
CA GLN A 77 -13.12 2.28 10.50
C GLN A 77 -11.99 2.27 11.54
N LYS A 78 -11.95 1.25 12.41
CA LYS A 78 -10.91 1.12 13.44
C LYS A 78 -9.65 0.43 12.95
N ASP A 79 -9.79 -0.50 12.02
CA ASP A 79 -8.68 -1.28 11.46
C ASP A 79 -8.62 -1.07 9.96
N PHE A 80 -7.45 -0.65 9.48
CA PHE A 80 -7.20 -0.52 8.06
C PHE A 80 -6.20 -1.57 7.64
N TRP A 81 -6.40 -2.11 6.43
CA TRP A 81 -5.43 -2.97 5.78
C TRP A 81 -4.79 -2.22 4.61
N LEU A 82 -3.48 -2.33 4.51
CA LEU A 82 -2.69 -1.76 3.42
C LEU A 82 -2.22 -2.90 2.53
N PHE A 83 -2.58 -2.85 1.26
CA PHE A 83 -2.20 -3.87 0.28
C PHE A 83 -1.53 -3.26 -0.94
N HIS A 84 -0.67 -4.06 -1.57
CA HIS A 84 0.00 -3.70 -2.83
C HIS A 84 0.77 -2.38 -2.74
N PHE A 85 1.38 -2.11 -1.59
CA PHE A 85 2.24 -0.94 -1.44
C PHE A 85 3.56 -1.22 -2.14
N PHE A 86 3.87 -0.43 -3.17
CA PHE A 86 5.15 -0.56 -3.85
C PHE A 86 5.55 0.75 -4.51
N ILE A 87 6.86 0.90 -4.72
CA ILE A 87 7.43 1.95 -5.55
C ILE A 87 7.84 1.33 -6.87
N ASP A 88 7.49 1.99 -7.97
CA ASP A 88 7.85 1.53 -9.31
C ASP A 88 9.37 1.34 -9.44
N LYS A 89 9.77 0.29 -10.16
CA LYS A 89 11.18 -0.09 -10.31
C LYS A 89 12.09 1.04 -10.78
N ARG A 90 11.55 2.00 -11.54
CA ARG A 90 12.32 3.16 -12.03
C ARG A 90 12.66 4.16 -10.94
N TYR A 91 11.96 4.11 -9.82
CA TYR A 91 12.02 5.14 -8.77
C TYR A 91 12.43 4.60 -7.40
N GLN A 92 12.83 3.35 -7.33
CA GLN A 92 13.26 2.74 -6.07
C GLN A 92 14.61 3.29 -5.58
N ARG A 93 14.89 3.11 -4.30
CA ARG A 93 16.11 3.53 -3.62
C ARG A 93 16.36 5.04 -3.62
N LYS A 94 15.27 5.82 -3.64
CA LYS A 94 15.31 7.28 -3.60
C LYS A 94 14.58 7.85 -2.40
N GLY A 95 14.16 7.00 -1.46
CA GLY A 95 13.45 7.41 -0.26
C GLY A 95 11.95 7.63 -0.42
N PHE A 96 11.38 7.33 -1.57
CA PHE A 96 9.95 7.55 -1.81
C PHE A 96 9.05 6.64 -0.97
N GLY A 97 9.47 5.40 -0.71
CA GLY A 97 8.68 4.46 0.09
C GLY A 97 8.47 4.97 1.51
N GLY A 98 9.54 5.39 2.18
CA GLY A 98 9.45 5.94 3.54
C GLY A 98 8.67 7.23 3.60
N ALA A 99 8.89 8.13 2.64
CA ALA A 99 8.15 9.39 2.55
C ALA A 99 6.65 9.14 2.32
N ALA A 100 6.31 8.21 1.43
CA ALA A 100 4.93 7.85 1.13
C ALA A 100 4.23 7.27 2.36
N MET A 101 4.91 6.40 3.11
CA MET A 101 4.32 5.80 4.31
C MET A 101 3.99 6.86 5.36
N LYS A 102 4.86 7.84 5.55
CA LYS A 102 4.59 8.95 6.49
C LYS A 102 3.37 9.76 6.08
N VAL A 103 3.26 10.08 4.79
CA VAL A 103 2.11 10.83 4.27
C VAL A 103 0.82 9.99 4.39
N LEU A 104 0.90 8.69 4.10
CA LEU A 104 -0.23 7.77 4.23
C LEU A 104 -0.73 7.68 5.67
N ILE A 105 0.17 7.52 6.63
CA ILE A 105 -0.20 7.45 8.05
C ILE A 105 -0.88 8.75 8.48
N ASN A 106 -0.33 9.90 8.08
CA ASN A 106 -0.92 11.19 8.37
C ASN A 106 -2.29 11.37 7.71
N HIS A 107 -2.44 10.90 6.48
CA HIS A 107 -3.72 10.91 5.77
C HIS A 107 -4.79 10.12 6.54
N ILE A 108 -4.46 8.91 6.98
CA ILE A 108 -5.40 8.09 7.74
C ILE A 108 -5.77 8.78 9.06
N LYS A 109 -4.81 9.32 9.80
CA LYS A 109 -5.08 10.03 11.04
C LYS A 109 -5.99 11.24 10.85
N THR A 110 -5.85 11.92 9.73
CA THR A 110 -6.61 13.14 9.44
C THR A 110 -8.02 12.83 8.92
N ILE A 111 -8.13 11.91 7.97
CA ILE A 111 -9.39 11.60 7.28
C ILE A 111 -10.20 10.55 8.04
N HIS A 112 -9.53 9.64 8.73
CA HIS A 112 -10.15 8.54 9.47
C HIS A 112 -9.70 8.54 10.94
N PRO A 113 -10.08 9.55 11.72
CA PRO A 113 -9.56 9.71 13.08
C PRO A 113 -9.94 8.58 14.04
N SER A 114 -10.93 7.75 13.68
CA SER A 114 -11.29 6.57 14.47
C SER A 114 -10.40 5.36 14.22
N CYS A 115 -9.49 5.43 13.26
CA CYS A 115 -8.56 4.34 12.98
C CYS A 115 -7.56 4.18 14.12
N HIS A 116 -7.47 2.95 14.66
CA HIS A 116 -6.55 2.62 15.75
C HIS A 116 -5.35 1.85 15.26
N ARG A 117 -5.47 1.18 14.12
CA ARG A 117 -4.46 0.23 13.68
C ARG A 117 -4.42 0.14 12.15
N ILE A 118 -3.20 0.10 11.62
CA ILE A 118 -2.94 -0.22 10.22
C ILE A 118 -2.25 -1.57 10.19
N ARG A 119 -2.76 -2.51 9.41
CA ARG A 119 -2.16 -3.83 9.21
C ARG A 119 -1.73 -4.03 7.77
N LEU A 120 -0.73 -4.86 7.59
CA LEU A 120 -0.27 -5.31 6.28
C LEU A 120 0.33 -6.70 6.39
N THR A 121 0.55 -7.33 5.26
CA THR A 121 1.23 -8.63 5.21
C THR A 121 2.55 -8.48 4.47
N VAL A 122 3.53 -9.29 4.87
CA VAL A 122 4.86 -9.31 4.27
C VAL A 122 5.20 -10.75 3.92
N HIS A 123 5.60 -10.98 2.68
CA HIS A 123 6.03 -12.30 2.23
C HIS A 123 7.21 -12.80 3.09
N PRO A 124 7.22 -14.09 3.50
CA PRO A 124 8.26 -14.60 4.39
C PRO A 124 9.69 -14.44 3.86
N GLU A 125 9.87 -14.42 2.54
CA GLU A 125 11.18 -14.26 1.90
C GLU A 125 11.56 -12.80 1.67
N ASN A 126 10.67 -11.85 1.99
CA ASN A 126 10.93 -10.43 1.76
C ASN A 126 11.62 -9.79 2.97
N ASP A 127 12.90 -10.08 3.15
CA ASP A 127 13.69 -9.57 4.28
C ASP A 127 13.78 -8.04 4.28
N SER A 128 13.95 -7.43 3.11
CA SER A 128 14.04 -5.97 3.01
C SER A 128 12.71 -5.30 3.34
N GLY A 129 11.59 -5.92 2.98
CA GLY A 129 10.25 -5.45 3.35
C GLY A 129 10.03 -5.51 4.85
N GLN A 130 10.42 -6.61 5.49
CA GLN A 130 10.32 -6.77 6.95
C GLN A 130 11.10 -5.67 7.68
N LYS A 131 12.33 -5.39 7.24
CA LYS A 131 13.14 -4.31 7.82
C LYS A 131 12.51 -2.94 7.58
N PHE A 132 12.01 -2.71 6.38
CA PHE A 132 11.37 -1.44 6.02
C PHE A 132 10.20 -1.12 6.96
N TYR A 133 9.30 -2.08 7.14
CA TYR A 133 8.13 -1.86 7.99
C TYR A 133 8.50 -1.78 9.47
N SER A 134 9.44 -2.61 9.92
CA SER A 134 9.92 -2.56 11.30
C SER A 134 10.54 -1.20 11.64
N ASN A 135 11.32 -0.64 10.71
CA ASN A 135 11.93 0.69 10.89
C ASN A 135 10.89 1.81 10.95
N LEU A 136 9.71 1.59 10.41
CA LEU A 136 8.61 2.56 10.46
C LEU A 136 7.73 2.42 11.70
N GLY A 137 8.04 1.45 12.56
CA GLY A 137 7.30 1.22 13.79
C GLY A 137 6.26 0.11 13.74
N PHE A 138 6.14 -0.59 12.62
CA PHE A 138 5.28 -1.78 12.54
C PHE A 138 5.91 -2.92 13.33
N THR A 139 5.09 -3.70 14.01
CA THR A 139 5.51 -4.89 14.75
C THR A 139 4.93 -6.15 14.12
N ASP A 140 5.72 -7.22 14.13
CA ASP A 140 5.28 -8.55 13.68
C ASP A 140 4.28 -9.09 14.71
N ASP A 141 3.07 -9.39 14.26
CA ASP A 141 2.01 -9.92 15.14
C ASP A 141 2.18 -11.41 15.41
N GLU A 142 3.16 -12.05 14.79
CA GLU A 142 3.42 -13.48 14.90
C GLU A 142 2.24 -14.36 14.46
N ILE A 143 1.44 -13.85 13.53
CA ILE A 143 0.33 -14.57 12.90
C ILE A 143 0.45 -14.49 11.39
N LEU A 144 -0.13 -15.48 10.70
CA LEU A 144 -0.17 -15.52 9.24
C LEU A 144 -1.55 -15.08 8.75
N THR A 145 -1.54 -14.24 7.72
CA THR A 145 -2.76 -13.85 7.00
C THR A 145 -2.48 -14.13 5.51
N TYR A 146 -3.31 -14.95 4.89
CA TYR A 146 -3.09 -15.40 3.51
C TYR A 146 -1.70 -16.02 3.29
N GLY A 147 -1.17 -16.69 4.31
CA GLY A 147 0.16 -17.33 4.22
C GLY A 147 1.34 -16.37 4.40
N GLU A 148 1.10 -15.11 4.69
CA GLU A 148 2.14 -14.10 4.89
C GLU A 148 2.14 -13.57 6.32
N GLN A 149 3.28 -13.10 6.78
CA GLN A 149 3.43 -12.52 8.12
C GLN A 149 2.64 -11.23 8.22
N THR A 150 1.91 -11.06 9.32
CA THR A 150 1.08 -9.89 9.58
C THR A 150 1.83 -8.91 10.46
N TYR A 151 1.89 -7.65 10.02
CA TYR A 151 2.50 -6.55 10.75
C TYR A 151 1.45 -5.50 11.07
N SER A 152 1.55 -4.89 12.25
CA SER A 152 0.62 -3.86 12.70
C SER A 152 1.34 -2.61 13.20
N LEU A 153 0.73 -1.46 12.90
CA LEU A 153 1.10 -0.17 13.47
C LEU A 153 -0.12 0.38 14.20
N TYR A 154 0.06 0.68 15.49
CA TYR A 154 -0.99 1.30 16.31
C TYR A 154 -0.85 2.81 16.23
N LEU A 155 -1.98 3.50 16.00
CA LEU A 155 -2.02 4.95 15.83
C LEU A 155 -2.36 5.68 17.13
#